data_9400636ad9e31c8074a34c91dc0d45db
#
_entry.id   9400636ad9e31c8074a34c91dc0d45db
#
_cell.length_a   1.000
_cell.length_b   1.000
_cell.length_c   1.000
_cell.angle_alpha   90.00
_cell.angle_beta   90.00
_cell.angle_gamma   90.00
#
_symmetry.space_group_name_H-M   'P 1'
#
loop_
_entity.id
_entity.type
_entity.pdbx_description
1 polymer ?
#
loop_
_entity_poly.entity_id
_entity_poly.type
_entity_poly.pdbx_seq_one_letter_code
_entity_poly.pdbx_strand_id
1 'polypeptide(L)'
;MHILEAQDRPAKKILATGNGKCNYTNEKMALSCYRSAFISQAEEVLSQYPPSAAITYLKELGIWPSERDGYYYPSSGQAASVAECLLMEAKRLGIVIHTDSSVTQVKNKNNEFIAVTSQGEHFESRVLIIAAGSLAGMKEGKLVDPQGFCRTLGLKVQPTVPALTALVQEKDPIGKIWSGVRVQAAVSLISDGKCMSKDKGEVQLTDYGISGIPVFQVSRYASYSLLKKKKTEAGIDFMPSMTRNELLEELRVRAGFTERSAQGQLCGLWNSKLVHALCKKARIAIDRPMRLVDCDNLAALAKEYRITITKTNPVSQSQVCAGGVDLREIDPSTMECVNVPGLYLTGEVLDVDGICGGYNLHWAWATGTLAGKAAANKIGKQRKNR
;
A
#
# COMPACT_ATOMS: atom_id res chain seq x y z
N MET A 1 12.66 -1.81 28.54
CA MET A 1 11.66 -2.09 27.50
C MET A 1 12.12 -3.30 26.72
N HIS A 2 11.19 -4.22 26.38
CA HIS A 2 11.47 -5.38 25.54
C HIS A 2 10.71 -5.23 24.23
N ILE A 3 11.35 -5.61 23.12
CA ILE A 3 10.72 -5.71 21.79
C ILE A 3 10.79 -7.18 21.39
N LEU A 4 9.62 -7.76 21.03
CA LEU A 4 9.52 -9.12 20.51
C LEU A 4 9.36 -9.02 19.00
N GLU A 5 10.34 -9.50 18.26
CA GLU A 5 10.39 -9.49 16.79
C GLU A 5 10.31 -10.92 16.25
N ALA A 6 9.36 -11.18 15.40
CA ALA A 6 9.13 -12.51 14.83
C ALA A 6 10.21 -12.94 13.83
N GLN A 7 10.95 -11.99 13.26
CA GLN A 7 11.98 -12.23 12.26
C GLN A 7 13.37 -12.33 12.91
N ASP A 8 14.34 -12.81 12.13
CA ASP A 8 15.76 -12.90 12.53
C ASP A 8 16.44 -11.54 12.75
N ARG A 9 15.81 -10.46 12.29
CA ARG A 9 16.25 -9.07 12.52
C ARG A 9 15.07 -8.11 12.47
N PRO A 10 15.08 -7.05 13.30
CA PRO A 10 14.04 -6.02 13.27
C PRO A 10 14.17 -5.12 12.03
N ALA A 11 13.12 -4.32 11.81
CA ALA A 11 13.04 -3.32 10.73
C ALA A 11 13.08 -3.88 9.29
N LYS A 12 12.86 -5.19 9.08
CA LYS A 12 12.83 -5.79 7.73
C LYS A 12 11.85 -5.11 6.79
N LYS A 13 10.68 -4.67 7.28
CA LYS A 13 9.69 -3.97 6.46
C LYS A 13 10.27 -2.67 5.87
N ILE A 14 11.05 -1.92 6.64
CA ILE A 14 11.70 -0.69 6.18
C ILE A 14 12.60 -0.98 4.97
N LEU A 15 13.37 -2.06 5.00
CA LEU A 15 14.31 -2.43 3.94
C LEU A 15 13.64 -2.64 2.57
N ALA A 16 12.38 -3.04 2.55
CA ALA A 16 11.61 -3.26 1.32
C ALA A 16 10.90 -2.00 0.81
N THR A 17 10.84 -0.92 1.61
CA THR A 17 10.08 0.28 1.26
C THR A 17 10.80 1.15 0.23
N GLY A 18 10.04 1.85 -0.63
CA GLY A 18 10.59 2.77 -1.63
C GLY A 18 11.61 2.12 -2.56
N ASN A 19 11.43 0.85 -2.94
CA ASN A 19 12.41 0.06 -3.71
C ASN A 19 13.81 0.05 -3.06
N GLY A 20 13.87 -0.14 -1.74
CA GLY A 20 15.11 -0.18 -0.97
C GLY A 20 15.66 1.21 -0.58
N LYS A 21 14.94 2.30 -0.86
CA LYS A 21 15.36 3.68 -0.56
C LYS A 21 14.70 4.27 0.68
N CYS A 22 13.62 3.68 1.18
CA CYS A 22 12.80 4.15 2.30
C CYS A 22 12.22 5.56 2.09
N ASN A 23 11.12 5.65 1.35
CA ASN A 23 10.31 6.88 1.35
C ASN A 23 9.57 6.97 2.69
N TYR A 24 10.10 7.78 3.61
CA TYR A 24 9.65 7.76 5.00
C TYR A 24 8.55 8.76 5.35
N THR A 25 8.35 9.81 4.53
CA THR A 25 7.24 10.77 4.64
C THR A 25 7.02 11.53 3.34
N ASN A 26 6.02 12.39 3.31
CA ASN A 26 5.68 13.22 2.17
C ASN A 26 5.35 14.65 2.63
N GLU A 27 5.74 15.66 1.86
CA GLU A 27 5.38 17.07 2.15
C GLU A 27 3.88 17.30 2.01
N LYS A 28 3.27 16.70 0.99
CA LYS A 28 1.84 16.84 0.67
C LYS A 28 0.98 15.91 1.54
N MET A 29 0.99 16.17 2.85
CA MET A 29 0.22 15.36 3.80
C MET A 29 -1.21 15.90 3.88
N ALA A 30 -2.16 15.12 3.37
CA ALA A 30 -3.58 15.44 3.44
C ALA A 30 -4.39 14.19 3.82
N LEU A 31 -5.53 14.39 4.49
CA LEU A 31 -6.41 13.29 4.87
C LEU A 31 -6.89 12.46 3.67
N SER A 32 -7.04 13.10 2.50
CA SER A 32 -7.36 12.42 1.23
C SER A 32 -6.31 11.41 0.76
N CYS A 33 -5.10 11.46 1.33
CA CYS A 33 -4.05 10.48 1.08
C CYS A 33 -4.21 9.19 1.89
N TYR A 34 -5.16 9.15 2.83
CA TYR A 34 -5.44 8.02 3.71
C TYR A 34 -6.85 7.49 3.51
N ARG A 35 -7.07 6.25 3.89
CA ARG A 35 -8.35 5.55 3.84
C ARG A 35 -8.55 4.77 5.12
N SER A 36 -9.76 4.85 5.64
CA SER A 36 -10.23 4.12 6.82
C SER A 36 -11.75 4.06 6.77
N ALA A 37 -12.35 3.16 7.51
CA ALA A 37 -13.80 3.20 7.76
C ALA A 37 -14.20 4.41 8.63
N PHE A 38 -13.27 4.91 9.46
CA PHE A 38 -13.47 6.05 10.38
C PHE A 38 -12.33 7.05 10.27
N ILE A 39 -12.23 7.69 9.12
CA ILE A 39 -11.09 8.52 8.72
C ILE A 39 -10.90 9.80 9.59
N SER A 40 -11.95 10.30 10.24
CA SER A 40 -11.88 11.49 11.11
C SER A 40 -10.90 11.32 12.29
N GLN A 41 -10.84 10.12 12.88
CA GLN A 41 -9.89 9.83 13.95
C GLN A 41 -8.44 9.84 13.46
N ALA A 42 -8.20 9.45 12.20
CA ALA A 42 -6.88 9.53 11.61
C ALA A 42 -6.41 11.00 11.43
N GLU A 43 -7.33 11.92 11.15
CA GLU A 43 -7.03 13.36 11.05
C GLU A 43 -6.47 13.91 12.37
N GLU A 44 -7.08 13.55 13.49
CA GLU A 44 -6.62 13.97 14.81
C GLU A 44 -5.21 13.46 15.12
N VAL A 45 -4.91 12.20 14.79
CA VAL A 45 -3.57 11.63 14.93
C VAL A 45 -2.55 12.39 14.06
N LEU A 46 -2.86 12.59 12.77
CA LEU A 46 -1.95 13.22 11.83
C LEU A 46 -1.70 14.70 12.14
N SER A 47 -2.68 15.42 12.70
CA SER A 47 -2.53 16.81 13.11
C SER A 47 -1.50 16.99 14.22
N GLN A 48 -1.33 15.99 15.09
CA GLN A 48 -0.36 15.98 16.19
C GLN A 48 1.07 15.65 15.74
N TYR A 49 1.22 15.06 14.55
CA TYR A 49 2.52 14.63 14.04
C TYR A 49 2.67 15.00 12.55
N PRO A 50 2.96 16.28 12.24
CA PRO A 50 3.13 16.72 10.86
C PRO A 50 4.40 16.15 10.22
N PRO A 51 4.56 16.20 8.88
CA PRO A 51 5.76 15.75 8.18
C PRO A 51 7.08 16.29 8.74
N SER A 52 7.08 17.55 9.16
CA SER A 52 8.25 18.19 9.79
C SER A 52 8.68 17.48 11.08
N ALA A 53 7.75 16.92 11.86
CA ALA A 53 8.07 16.16 13.06
C ALA A 53 8.81 14.85 12.72
N ALA A 54 8.37 14.14 11.69
CA ALA A 54 9.06 12.93 11.21
C ALA A 54 10.47 13.25 10.69
N ILE A 55 10.60 14.33 9.90
CA ILE A 55 11.88 14.79 9.35
C ILE A 55 12.84 15.16 10.48
N THR A 56 12.37 15.95 11.46
CA THR A 56 13.19 16.36 12.62
C THR A 56 13.64 15.15 13.43
N TYR A 57 12.72 14.25 13.78
CA TYR A 57 13.04 13.06 14.55
C TYR A 57 14.09 12.19 13.85
N LEU A 58 13.91 11.91 12.57
CA LEU A 58 14.87 11.11 11.82
C LEU A 58 16.23 11.80 11.65
N LYS A 59 16.24 13.14 11.52
CA LYS A 59 17.46 13.93 11.48
C LYS A 59 18.22 13.87 12.81
N GLU A 60 17.53 13.92 13.96
CA GLU A 60 18.12 13.73 15.29
C GLU A 60 18.76 12.35 15.46
N LEU A 61 18.25 11.33 14.78
CA LEU A 61 18.85 9.98 14.71
C LEU A 61 20.03 9.88 13.72
N GLY A 62 20.42 10.98 13.07
CA GLY A 62 21.50 11.02 12.10
C GLY A 62 21.09 10.73 10.65
N ILE A 63 19.81 10.66 10.35
CA ILE A 63 19.28 10.42 9.01
C ILE A 63 19.03 11.76 8.33
N TRP A 64 19.96 12.17 7.45
CA TRP A 64 19.81 13.43 6.71
C TRP A 64 18.72 13.31 5.63
N PRO A 65 17.78 14.26 5.53
CA PRO A 65 16.69 14.23 4.56
C PRO A 65 17.17 14.55 3.15
N SER A 66 16.62 13.83 2.17
CA SER A 66 16.67 14.17 0.75
C SER A 66 15.24 14.25 0.22
N GLU A 67 14.85 15.39 -0.32
CA GLU A 67 13.52 15.63 -0.88
C GLU A 67 13.57 15.52 -2.40
N ARG A 68 12.52 14.92 -2.98
CA ARG A 68 12.27 14.89 -4.41
C ARG A 68 10.77 14.88 -4.68
N ASP A 69 10.25 15.92 -5.30
CA ASP A 69 8.83 16.06 -5.69
C ASP A 69 7.85 15.92 -4.50
N GLY A 70 8.27 16.33 -3.31
CA GLY A 70 7.53 16.21 -2.06
C GLY A 70 7.77 14.89 -1.30
N TYR A 71 8.49 13.93 -1.89
CA TYR A 71 8.84 12.65 -1.27
C TYR A 71 10.15 12.77 -0.49
N TYR A 72 10.18 12.32 0.76
CA TYR A 72 11.36 12.35 1.61
C TYR A 72 12.02 10.98 1.74
N TYR A 73 13.31 10.95 1.52
CA TYR A 73 14.18 9.78 1.60
C TYR A 73 15.39 10.08 2.49
N PRO A 74 16.12 9.07 3.03
CA PRO A 74 17.45 9.30 3.57
C PRO A 74 18.39 9.74 2.43
N SER A 75 19.27 10.69 2.71
CA SER A 75 20.26 11.20 1.74
C SER A 75 21.20 10.10 1.22
N SER A 76 21.41 9.04 1.99
CA SER A 76 22.15 7.84 1.56
C SER A 76 21.45 7.09 0.40
N GLY A 77 20.15 7.34 0.17
CA GLY A 77 19.35 6.57 -0.79
C GLY A 77 19.15 5.10 -0.40
N GLN A 78 19.42 4.72 0.84
CA GLN A 78 19.39 3.34 1.33
C GLN A 78 18.46 3.17 2.53
N ALA A 79 17.47 2.31 2.42
CA ALA A 79 16.58 1.95 3.52
C ALA A 79 17.34 1.31 4.71
N ALA A 80 18.48 0.67 4.43
CA ALA A 80 19.34 0.06 5.45
C ALA A 80 19.86 1.10 6.45
N SER A 81 20.25 2.30 6.01
CA SER A 81 20.75 3.34 6.91
C SER A 81 19.69 3.80 7.90
N VAL A 82 18.40 3.83 7.50
CA VAL A 82 17.29 4.16 8.41
C VAL A 82 17.14 3.07 9.47
N ALA A 83 17.16 1.81 9.06
CA ALA A 83 17.07 0.69 9.99
C ALA A 83 18.26 0.67 10.99
N GLU A 84 19.48 0.89 10.51
CA GLU A 84 20.68 0.91 11.34
C GLU A 84 20.65 2.04 12.37
N CYS A 85 20.28 3.27 11.98
CA CYS A 85 20.17 4.40 12.91
C CYS A 85 19.15 4.12 14.01
N LEU A 86 17.99 3.57 13.67
CA LEU A 86 16.98 3.18 14.66
C LEU A 86 17.49 2.11 15.61
N LEU A 87 18.22 1.10 15.12
CA LEU A 87 18.80 0.04 15.97
C LEU A 87 19.93 0.54 16.87
N MET A 88 20.78 1.43 16.36
CA MET A 88 21.80 2.09 17.18
C MET A 88 21.18 2.87 18.33
N GLU A 89 20.10 3.60 18.07
CA GLU A 89 19.38 4.35 19.10
C GLU A 89 18.70 3.43 20.11
N ALA A 90 18.06 2.35 19.66
CA ALA A 90 17.48 1.35 20.54
C ALA A 90 18.54 0.74 21.48
N LYS A 91 19.72 0.43 20.96
CA LYS A 91 20.85 -0.06 21.73
C LYS A 91 21.36 0.99 22.75
N ARG A 92 21.50 2.25 22.31
CA ARG A 92 21.92 3.36 23.18
C ARG A 92 20.98 3.55 24.37
N LEU A 93 19.68 3.35 24.13
CA LEU A 93 18.63 3.45 25.16
C LEU A 93 18.48 2.18 26.03
N GLY A 94 19.29 1.16 25.81
CA GLY A 94 19.23 -0.10 26.56
C GLY A 94 17.96 -0.91 26.31
N ILE A 95 17.35 -0.77 25.12
CA ILE A 95 16.18 -1.56 24.72
C ILE A 95 16.63 -2.98 24.38
N VAL A 96 15.98 -3.98 24.98
CA VAL A 96 16.24 -5.39 24.70
C VAL A 96 15.36 -5.84 23.55
N ILE A 97 16.00 -6.29 22.46
CA ILE A 97 15.29 -6.81 21.28
C ILE A 97 15.48 -8.32 21.24
N HIS A 98 14.37 -9.06 21.23
CA HIS A 98 14.32 -10.51 21.09
C HIS A 98 13.94 -10.81 19.63
N THR A 99 14.88 -11.31 18.85
CA THR A 99 14.62 -11.78 17.47
C THR A 99 14.13 -13.24 17.49
N ASP A 100 13.57 -13.70 16.37
CA ASP A 100 12.97 -15.03 16.24
C ASP A 100 11.90 -15.35 17.32
N SER A 101 11.36 -14.30 17.94
CA SER A 101 10.42 -14.35 19.06
C SER A 101 9.00 -14.03 18.58
N SER A 102 8.47 -14.94 17.74
CA SER A 102 7.10 -14.79 17.20
C SER A 102 6.08 -14.95 18.34
N VAL A 103 5.33 -13.88 18.63
CA VAL A 103 4.23 -13.93 19.58
C VAL A 103 3.08 -14.74 18.96
N THR A 104 2.59 -15.72 19.70
CA THR A 104 1.47 -16.61 19.28
C THR A 104 0.19 -16.31 20.05
N GLN A 105 0.32 -15.72 21.24
CA GLN A 105 -0.81 -15.42 22.12
C GLN A 105 -0.55 -14.15 22.93
N VAL A 106 -1.61 -13.34 23.07
CA VAL A 106 -1.66 -12.21 24.01
C VAL A 106 -2.86 -12.38 24.92
N LYS A 107 -2.65 -12.25 26.22
CA LYS A 107 -3.70 -12.29 27.25
C LYS A 107 -3.65 -11.01 28.07
N ASN A 108 -4.82 -10.57 28.54
CA ASN A 108 -4.95 -9.56 29.59
C ASN A 108 -5.57 -10.21 30.82
N LYS A 109 -4.87 -10.19 31.94
CA LYS A 109 -5.36 -10.73 33.21
C LYS A 109 -5.07 -9.69 34.30
N ASN A 110 -6.12 -9.20 34.97
CA ASN A 110 -5.99 -8.22 36.07
C ASN A 110 -5.17 -6.96 35.69
N ASN A 111 -5.36 -6.44 34.47
CA ASN A 111 -4.60 -5.31 33.92
C ASN A 111 -3.09 -5.57 33.73
N GLU A 112 -2.69 -6.83 33.66
CA GLU A 112 -1.36 -7.26 33.25
C GLU A 112 -1.45 -8.04 31.95
N PHE A 113 -0.58 -7.69 31.00
CA PHE A 113 -0.50 -8.36 29.70
C PHE A 113 0.54 -9.46 29.75
N ILE A 114 0.18 -10.62 29.21
CA ILE A 114 1.07 -11.76 29.02
C ILE A 114 1.18 -12.05 27.54
N ALA A 115 2.37 -11.84 26.96
CA ALA A 115 2.69 -12.25 25.61
C ALA A 115 3.43 -13.60 25.65
N VAL A 116 2.95 -14.56 24.85
CA VAL A 116 3.56 -15.89 24.75
C VAL A 116 4.15 -16.04 23.36
N THR A 117 5.43 -16.45 23.30
CA THR A 117 6.13 -16.69 22.02
C THR A 117 5.90 -18.12 21.51
N SER A 118 6.24 -18.37 20.25
CA SER A 118 6.24 -19.70 19.65
C SER A 118 7.21 -20.70 20.34
N GLN A 119 8.16 -20.18 21.09
CA GLN A 119 9.12 -20.97 21.86
C GLN A 119 8.63 -21.25 23.29
N GLY A 120 7.43 -20.77 23.65
CA GLY A 120 6.84 -20.94 24.97
C GLY A 120 7.34 -19.96 26.03
N GLU A 121 8.12 -18.93 25.64
CA GLU A 121 8.52 -17.88 26.57
C GLU A 121 7.36 -16.96 26.91
N HIS A 122 7.32 -16.49 28.16
CA HIS A 122 6.29 -15.60 28.68
C HIS A 122 6.90 -14.23 29.01
N PHE A 123 6.29 -13.18 28.49
CA PHE A 123 6.65 -11.79 28.81
C PHE A 123 5.45 -11.11 29.48
N GLU A 124 5.63 -10.66 30.69
CA GLU A 124 4.61 -9.98 31.48
C GLU A 124 4.88 -8.47 31.53
N SER A 125 3.81 -7.68 31.39
CA SER A 125 3.92 -6.23 31.45
C SER A 125 2.59 -5.57 31.79
N ARG A 126 2.65 -4.35 32.37
CA ARG A 126 1.48 -3.50 32.60
C ARG A 126 1.11 -2.66 31.39
N VAL A 127 2.01 -2.52 30.46
CA VAL A 127 1.83 -1.75 29.24
C VAL A 127 2.28 -2.61 28.07
N LEU A 128 1.41 -2.74 27.07
CA LEU A 128 1.67 -3.45 25.84
C LEU A 128 1.45 -2.52 24.64
N ILE A 129 2.41 -2.46 23.73
CA ILE A 129 2.25 -1.78 22.44
C ILE A 129 2.27 -2.86 21.35
N ILE A 130 1.17 -2.99 20.61
CA ILE A 130 1.10 -3.85 19.43
C ILE A 130 1.49 -3.01 18.21
N ALA A 131 2.72 -3.23 17.73
CA ALA A 131 3.32 -2.60 16.56
C ALA A 131 3.64 -3.62 15.46
N ALA A 132 2.93 -4.75 15.45
CA ALA A 132 3.25 -5.90 14.61
C ALA A 132 2.77 -5.76 13.14
N GLY A 133 2.16 -4.63 12.79
CA GLY A 133 1.74 -4.32 11.42
C GLY A 133 0.61 -5.22 10.92
N SER A 134 0.75 -5.72 9.69
CA SER A 134 -0.19 -6.63 9.03
C SER A 134 0.55 -7.81 8.38
N LEU A 135 -0.17 -8.67 7.69
CA LEU A 135 0.42 -9.79 6.93
C LEU A 135 1.03 -9.37 5.59
N ALA A 136 0.96 -8.09 5.20
CA ALA A 136 1.48 -7.61 3.92
C ALA A 136 3.00 -7.79 3.81
N GLY A 137 3.44 -8.39 2.68
CA GLY A 137 4.85 -8.64 2.39
C GLY A 137 5.46 -9.82 3.18
N MET A 138 4.66 -10.56 3.91
CA MET A 138 5.11 -11.67 4.75
C MET A 138 4.91 -13.02 4.05
N LYS A 139 5.88 -13.93 4.21
CA LYS A 139 5.79 -15.28 3.61
C LYS A 139 4.66 -16.08 4.25
N GLU A 140 3.86 -16.75 3.42
CA GLU A 140 2.78 -17.62 3.88
C GLU A 140 3.28 -18.69 4.87
N GLY A 141 2.49 -18.98 5.89
CA GLY A 141 2.73 -20.04 6.87
C GLY A 141 3.69 -19.70 8.01
N LYS A 142 4.27 -18.49 8.08
CA LYS A 142 5.23 -18.13 9.14
C LYS A 142 4.70 -17.16 10.21
N LEU A 143 3.47 -16.65 10.10
CA LEU A 143 3.04 -15.53 10.94
C LEU A 143 1.68 -15.75 11.54
N VAL A 144 1.61 -15.37 12.79
CA VAL A 144 0.35 -15.19 13.50
C VAL A 144 -0.22 -13.83 13.10
N ASP A 145 -1.49 -13.78 12.75
CA ASP A 145 -2.21 -12.56 12.42
C ASP A 145 -2.23 -11.59 13.62
N PRO A 146 -1.57 -10.42 13.56
CA PRO A 146 -1.58 -9.45 14.67
C PRO A 146 -2.98 -8.98 15.05
N GLN A 147 -3.90 -8.94 14.08
CA GLN A 147 -5.29 -8.58 14.33
C GLN A 147 -6.05 -9.69 15.06
N GLY A 148 -5.56 -10.94 14.98
CA GLY A 148 -6.05 -12.05 15.81
C GLY A 148 -5.88 -11.76 17.30
N PHE A 149 -4.74 -11.18 17.70
CA PHE A 149 -4.54 -10.76 19.10
C PHE A 149 -5.54 -9.68 19.51
N CYS A 150 -5.76 -8.70 18.62
CA CYS A 150 -6.71 -7.63 18.89
C CYS A 150 -8.14 -8.17 19.07
N ARG A 151 -8.56 -9.14 18.24
CA ARG A 151 -9.86 -9.83 18.41
C ARG A 151 -9.96 -10.58 19.73
N THR A 152 -8.91 -11.29 20.15
CA THR A 152 -8.92 -12.02 21.44
C THR A 152 -8.94 -11.08 22.64
N LEU A 153 -8.47 -9.84 22.47
CA LEU A 153 -8.57 -8.76 23.46
C LEU A 153 -9.90 -8.00 23.41
N GLY A 154 -10.85 -8.43 22.57
CA GLY A 154 -12.21 -7.88 22.49
C GLY A 154 -12.35 -6.66 21.56
N LEU A 155 -11.32 -6.32 20.76
CA LEU A 155 -11.36 -5.17 19.87
C LEU A 155 -12.07 -5.50 18.55
N LYS A 156 -12.78 -4.53 18.00
CA LYS A 156 -13.39 -4.62 16.66
C LYS A 156 -12.35 -4.49 15.58
N VAL A 157 -12.37 -5.43 14.64
CA VAL A 157 -11.42 -5.47 13.53
C VAL A 157 -12.18 -5.50 12.21
N GLN A 158 -11.92 -4.52 11.36
CA GLN A 158 -12.43 -4.47 9.99
C GLN A 158 -11.80 -5.58 9.14
N PRO A 159 -12.52 -6.13 8.14
CA PRO A 159 -11.98 -7.13 7.24
C PRO A 159 -10.70 -6.63 6.56
N THR A 160 -9.64 -7.45 6.62
CA THR A 160 -8.34 -7.10 6.07
C THR A 160 -8.19 -7.68 4.67
N VAL A 161 -7.74 -6.85 3.75
CA VAL A 161 -7.54 -7.22 2.34
C VAL A 161 -6.21 -6.67 1.81
N PRO A 162 -5.59 -7.30 0.78
CA PRO A 162 -4.40 -6.75 0.13
C PRO A 162 -4.66 -5.36 -0.44
N ALA A 163 -3.71 -4.44 -0.27
CA ALA A 163 -3.73 -3.11 -0.86
C ALA A 163 -2.33 -2.73 -1.38
N LEU A 164 -2.26 -1.75 -2.27
CA LEU A 164 -1.05 -1.39 -3.01
C LEU A 164 -0.40 -2.62 -3.66
N THR A 165 -1.17 -3.29 -4.51
CA THR A 165 -0.80 -4.58 -5.11
C THR A 165 -1.27 -4.66 -6.57
N ALA A 166 -0.73 -5.63 -7.33
CA ALA A 166 -1.15 -5.87 -8.71
C ALA A 166 -2.54 -6.52 -8.79
N LEU A 167 -3.23 -6.29 -9.90
CA LEU A 167 -4.52 -6.87 -10.23
C LEU A 167 -4.35 -8.00 -11.23
N VAL A 168 -5.01 -9.13 -10.96
CA VAL A 168 -5.00 -10.31 -11.81
C VAL A 168 -6.29 -10.36 -12.62
N GLN A 169 -6.13 -10.39 -13.93
CA GLN A 169 -7.26 -10.47 -14.86
C GLN A 169 -7.72 -11.90 -15.09
N GLU A 170 -8.94 -12.04 -15.60
CA GLU A 170 -9.39 -13.28 -16.22
C GLU A 170 -8.43 -13.66 -17.36
N LYS A 171 -8.22 -14.96 -17.57
CA LYS A 171 -7.30 -15.46 -18.60
C LYS A 171 -7.69 -14.92 -19.97
N ASP A 172 -6.84 -14.10 -20.57
CA ASP A 172 -6.97 -13.54 -21.91
C ASP A 172 -5.64 -13.71 -22.67
N PRO A 173 -5.63 -14.30 -23.88
CA PRO A 173 -4.43 -14.42 -24.71
C PRO A 173 -3.70 -13.09 -24.98
N ILE A 174 -4.39 -11.96 -24.89
CA ILE A 174 -3.84 -10.61 -25.04
C ILE A 174 -2.75 -10.35 -23.99
N GLY A 175 -2.90 -10.85 -22.77
CA GLY A 175 -1.90 -10.70 -21.70
C GLY A 175 -0.51 -11.14 -22.13
N LYS A 176 -0.36 -12.23 -22.84
CA LYS A 176 0.93 -12.71 -23.37
C LYS A 176 1.53 -11.78 -24.42
N ILE A 177 0.69 -11.10 -25.21
CA ILE A 177 1.14 -10.21 -26.30
C ILE A 177 1.78 -8.94 -25.72
N TRP A 178 1.13 -8.31 -24.75
CA TRP A 178 1.59 -7.03 -24.18
C TRP A 178 2.51 -7.18 -22.96
N SER A 179 2.78 -8.41 -22.52
CA SER A 179 3.59 -8.65 -21.33
C SER A 179 4.94 -7.94 -21.35
N GLY A 180 5.26 -7.26 -20.24
CA GLY A 180 6.48 -6.48 -20.06
C GLY A 180 6.39 -5.03 -20.56
N VAL A 181 5.28 -4.61 -21.19
CA VAL A 181 5.11 -3.23 -21.62
C VAL A 181 4.84 -2.32 -20.42
N ARG A 182 5.49 -1.17 -20.38
CA ARG A 182 5.16 -0.03 -19.51
C ARG A 182 4.58 1.08 -20.36
N VAL A 183 3.49 1.67 -19.92
CA VAL A 183 2.75 2.69 -20.67
C VAL A 183 2.16 3.72 -19.72
N GLN A 184 2.19 4.99 -20.12
CA GLN A 184 1.43 6.04 -19.43
C GLN A 184 -0.07 5.84 -19.72
N ALA A 185 -0.82 5.53 -18.68
CA ALA A 185 -2.24 5.20 -18.78
C ALA A 185 -3.02 5.73 -17.58
N ALA A 186 -4.34 5.83 -17.73
CA ALA A 186 -5.23 5.97 -16.58
C ALA A 186 -5.97 4.66 -16.34
N VAL A 187 -6.07 4.28 -15.05
CA VAL A 187 -6.76 3.06 -14.63
C VAL A 187 -7.96 3.43 -13.79
N SER A 188 -9.14 2.94 -14.16
CA SER A 188 -10.38 3.08 -13.39
C SER A 188 -10.80 1.72 -12.85
N LEU A 189 -11.09 1.62 -11.56
CA LEU A 189 -11.69 0.43 -10.99
C LEU A 189 -13.20 0.55 -10.98
N ILE A 190 -13.86 -0.47 -11.50
CA ILE A 190 -15.31 -0.53 -11.67
C ILE A 190 -15.84 -1.73 -10.90
N SER A 191 -16.79 -1.49 -9.99
CA SER A 191 -17.47 -2.51 -9.19
C SER A 191 -18.97 -2.45 -9.47
N ASP A 192 -19.57 -3.52 -9.96
CA ASP A 192 -20.99 -3.58 -10.38
C ASP A 192 -21.38 -2.39 -11.27
N GLY A 193 -20.54 -2.05 -12.25
CA GLY A 193 -20.76 -0.96 -13.19
C GLY A 193 -20.46 0.45 -12.67
N LYS A 194 -20.15 0.62 -11.37
CA LYS A 194 -19.83 1.92 -10.76
C LYS A 194 -18.31 2.12 -10.65
N CYS A 195 -17.81 3.26 -11.14
CA CYS A 195 -16.41 3.65 -10.94
C CYS A 195 -16.17 3.96 -9.45
N MET A 196 -15.28 3.21 -8.83
CA MET A 196 -14.93 3.32 -7.41
C MET A 196 -13.71 4.20 -7.17
N SER A 197 -12.75 4.17 -8.08
CA SER A 197 -11.50 4.93 -7.99
C SER A 197 -10.85 5.02 -9.36
N LYS A 198 -10.05 6.05 -9.57
CA LYS A 198 -9.27 6.26 -10.79
C LYS A 198 -7.93 6.89 -10.43
N ASP A 199 -6.88 6.44 -11.12
CA ASP A 199 -5.54 7.06 -11.02
C ASP A 199 -4.82 6.99 -12.37
N LYS A 200 -3.77 7.80 -12.57
CA LYS A 200 -3.00 7.88 -13.81
C LYS A 200 -1.50 7.88 -13.55
N GLY A 201 -0.75 7.28 -14.47
CA GLY A 201 0.70 7.20 -14.43
C GLY A 201 1.23 6.01 -15.22
N GLU A 202 2.44 5.55 -14.89
CA GLU A 202 3.02 4.39 -15.55
C GLU A 202 2.35 3.08 -15.08
N VAL A 203 1.69 2.41 -16.01
CA VAL A 203 1.09 1.08 -15.83
C VAL A 203 1.99 0.04 -16.46
N GLN A 204 2.25 -1.05 -15.73
CA GLN A 204 2.95 -2.21 -16.23
C GLN A 204 1.93 -3.28 -16.65
N LEU A 205 1.94 -3.64 -17.92
CA LEU A 205 1.15 -4.74 -18.48
C LEU A 205 1.91 -6.05 -18.28
N THR A 206 1.24 -7.04 -17.71
CA THR A 206 1.80 -8.37 -17.46
C THR A 206 0.99 -9.43 -18.19
N ASP A 207 1.48 -10.65 -18.23
CA ASP A 207 0.76 -11.79 -18.80
C ASP A 207 -0.46 -12.20 -17.97
N TYR A 208 -0.45 -11.90 -16.67
CA TYR A 208 -1.53 -12.24 -15.73
C TYR A 208 -2.46 -11.08 -15.38
N GLY A 209 -2.13 -9.84 -15.79
CA GLY A 209 -2.95 -8.67 -15.46
C GLY A 209 -2.20 -7.34 -15.58
N ILE A 210 -2.36 -6.48 -14.58
CA ILE A 210 -1.78 -5.13 -14.57
C ILE A 210 -1.14 -4.81 -13.22
N SER A 211 -0.10 -3.96 -13.26
CA SER A 211 0.67 -3.49 -12.11
C SER A 211 1.11 -2.04 -12.30
N GLY A 212 1.83 -1.48 -11.36
CA GLY A 212 2.29 -0.08 -11.36
C GLY A 212 1.52 0.80 -10.40
N ILE A 213 2.02 2.01 -10.15
CA ILE A 213 1.48 2.90 -9.12
C ILE A 213 -0.03 3.16 -9.29
N PRO A 214 -0.57 3.48 -10.49
CA PRO A 214 -2.00 3.70 -10.67
C PRO A 214 -2.85 2.47 -10.30
N VAL A 215 -2.33 1.28 -10.60
CA VAL A 215 -2.99 0.01 -10.28
C VAL A 215 -2.97 -0.22 -8.77
N PHE A 216 -1.84 0.08 -8.11
CA PHE A 216 -1.73 -0.02 -6.65
C PHE A 216 -2.73 0.88 -5.95
N GLN A 217 -2.90 2.11 -6.41
CA GLN A 217 -3.84 3.08 -5.84
C GLN A 217 -5.31 2.62 -5.88
N VAL A 218 -5.70 1.91 -6.93
CA VAL A 218 -7.08 1.41 -7.07
C VAL A 218 -7.27 0.00 -6.48
N SER A 219 -6.20 -0.70 -6.14
CA SER A 219 -6.23 -2.13 -5.78
C SER A 219 -7.05 -2.44 -4.52
N ARG A 220 -7.05 -1.55 -3.49
CA ARG A 220 -7.86 -1.77 -2.29
C ARG A 220 -9.36 -1.90 -2.60
N TYR A 221 -9.83 -1.10 -3.56
CA TYR A 221 -11.24 -1.13 -3.98
C TYR A 221 -11.56 -2.42 -4.74
N ALA A 222 -10.59 -2.93 -5.53
CA ALA A 222 -10.70 -4.24 -6.16
C ALA A 222 -10.80 -5.34 -5.11
N SER A 223 -9.92 -5.32 -4.10
CA SER A 223 -9.89 -6.30 -3.02
C SER A 223 -11.23 -6.35 -2.26
N TYR A 224 -11.78 -5.19 -1.86
CA TYR A 224 -13.08 -5.14 -1.20
C TYR A 224 -14.26 -5.51 -2.11
N SER A 225 -14.18 -5.18 -3.41
CA SER A 225 -15.19 -5.60 -4.39
C SER A 225 -15.24 -7.12 -4.52
N LEU A 226 -14.08 -7.75 -4.67
CA LEU A 226 -13.92 -9.20 -4.77
C LEU A 226 -14.33 -9.90 -3.46
N LEU A 227 -13.95 -9.37 -2.29
CA LEU A 227 -14.38 -9.89 -0.99
C LEU A 227 -15.92 -9.93 -0.88
N LYS A 228 -16.59 -8.92 -1.42
CA LYS A 228 -18.06 -8.83 -1.48
C LYS A 228 -18.66 -9.59 -2.67
N LYS A 229 -17.86 -10.39 -3.41
CA LYS A 229 -18.27 -11.17 -4.58
C LYS A 229 -18.94 -10.34 -5.68
N LYS A 230 -18.52 -9.08 -5.85
CA LYS A 230 -19.04 -8.17 -6.85
C LYS A 230 -18.31 -8.34 -8.17
N LYS A 231 -19.00 -8.06 -9.29
CA LYS A 231 -18.35 -7.95 -10.60
C LYS A 231 -17.31 -6.84 -10.56
N THR A 232 -16.04 -7.19 -10.78
CA THR A 232 -14.91 -6.28 -10.66
C THR A 232 -14.19 -6.17 -12.00
N GLU A 233 -14.06 -4.96 -12.52
CA GLU A 233 -13.41 -4.67 -13.80
C GLU A 233 -12.40 -3.53 -13.62
N ALA A 234 -11.34 -3.53 -14.43
CA ALA A 234 -10.50 -2.35 -14.62
C ALA A 234 -10.67 -1.84 -16.04
N GLY A 235 -10.94 -0.54 -16.16
CA GLY A 235 -10.92 0.20 -17.42
C GLY A 235 -9.58 0.91 -17.57
N ILE A 236 -8.92 0.74 -18.70
CA ILE A 236 -7.60 1.31 -18.98
C ILE A 236 -7.73 2.28 -20.14
N ASP A 237 -7.32 3.53 -19.93
CA ASP A 237 -7.16 4.55 -20.95
C ASP A 237 -5.66 4.62 -21.32
N PHE A 238 -5.32 4.12 -22.50
CA PHE A 238 -3.94 4.08 -23.01
C PHE A 238 -3.46 5.39 -23.63
N MET A 239 -4.27 6.44 -23.63
CA MET A 239 -3.93 7.77 -24.13
C MET A 239 -4.58 8.86 -23.27
N PRO A 240 -4.23 8.96 -21.97
CA PRO A 240 -4.91 9.89 -21.05
C PRO A 240 -4.61 11.38 -21.32
N SER A 241 -3.66 11.67 -22.21
CA SER A 241 -3.34 13.04 -22.66
C SER A 241 -4.29 13.57 -23.74
N MET A 242 -5.09 12.70 -24.37
CA MET A 242 -6.03 13.05 -25.42
C MET A 242 -7.47 12.67 -25.02
N THR A 243 -8.44 13.47 -25.44
CA THR A 243 -9.83 13.06 -25.45
C THR A 243 -10.07 11.98 -26.50
N ARG A 244 -11.24 11.32 -26.46
CA ARG A 244 -11.60 10.33 -27.49
C ARG A 244 -11.64 10.94 -28.90
N ASN A 245 -12.17 12.15 -29.02
CA ASN A 245 -12.30 12.83 -30.33
C ASN A 245 -10.91 13.19 -30.88
N GLU A 246 -10.00 13.73 -30.06
CA GLU A 246 -8.64 14.04 -30.50
C GLU A 246 -7.89 12.77 -30.92
N LEU A 247 -8.02 11.69 -30.19
CA LEU A 247 -7.42 10.41 -30.58
C LEU A 247 -8.05 9.87 -31.88
N LEU A 248 -9.36 9.98 -32.04
CA LEU A 248 -10.04 9.56 -33.27
C LEU A 248 -9.54 10.32 -34.50
N GLU A 249 -9.39 11.64 -34.41
CA GLU A 249 -8.88 12.46 -35.53
C GLU A 249 -7.40 12.09 -35.82
N GLU A 250 -6.56 11.89 -34.81
CA GLU A 250 -5.18 11.42 -35.00
C GLU A 250 -5.13 10.05 -35.69
N LEU A 251 -6.01 9.12 -35.33
CA LEU A 251 -6.09 7.81 -35.97
C LEU A 251 -6.57 7.92 -37.44
N ARG A 252 -7.49 8.84 -37.78
CA ARG A 252 -7.90 9.10 -39.14
C ARG A 252 -6.76 9.63 -40.01
N VAL A 253 -5.98 10.58 -39.48
CA VAL A 253 -4.77 11.08 -40.16
C VAL A 253 -3.81 9.92 -40.46
N ARG A 254 -3.57 9.05 -39.48
CA ARG A 254 -2.65 7.89 -39.61
C ARG A 254 -3.18 6.84 -40.58
N ALA A 255 -4.49 6.61 -40.62
CA ALA A 255 -5.10 5.72 -41.60
C ALA A 255 -4.88 6.20 -43.06
N GLY A 256 -4.61 7.49 -43.29
CA GLY A 256 -4.20 8.05 -44.56
C GLY A 256 -2.79 7.64 -45.02
N PHE A 257 -1.95 7.07 -44.16
CA PHE A 257 -0.62 6.53 -44.56
C PHE A 257 -0.77 5.14 -45.16
N THR A 258 -1.42 5.07 -46.32
CA THR A 258 -1.82 3.78 -46.93
C THR A 258 -0.70 2.88 -47.38
N GLU A 259 0.53 3.38 -47.48
CA GLU A 259 1.75 2.62 -47.74
C GLU A 259 2.31 1.88 -46.50
N ARG A 260 1.77 2.19 -45.32
CA ARG A 260 2.20 1.58 -44.03
C ARG A 260 1.20 0.55 -43.55
N SER A 261 1.71 -0.55 -42.97
CA SER A 261 0.84 -1.45 -42.21
C SER A 261 0.26 -0.77 -40.96
N ALA A 262 -0.77 -1.31 -40.36
CA ALA A 262 -1.34 -0.80 -39.09
C ALA A 262 -0.27 -0.69 -38.00
N GLN A 263 0.69 -1.65 -37.93
CA GLN A 263 1.86 -1.53 -37.06
C GLN A 263 2.66 -0.26 -37.34
N GLY A 264 2.95 0.05 -38.59
CA GLY A 264 3.68 1.24 -38.99
C GLY A 264 2.90 2.56 -38.83
N GLN A 265 1.57 2.52 -38.98
CA GLN A 265 0.71 3.67 -38.74
C GLN A 265 0.61 4.03 -37.26
N LEU A 266 0.70 3.05 -36.33
CA LEU A 266 0.43 3.21 -34.90
C LEU A 266 1.69 3.21 -34.02
N CYS A 267 2.87 2.82 -34.53
CA CYS A 267 4.11 2.67 -33.75
C CYS A 267 4.60 3.97 -33.08
N GLY A 268 4.19 5.14 -33.60
CA GLY A 268 4.50 6.43 -32.98
C GLY A 268 3.54 6.84 -31.86
N LEU A 269 2.43 6.10 -31.65
CA LEU A 269 1.49 6.33 -30.54
C LEU A 269 1.77 5.41 -29.35
N TRP A 270 2.03 4.14 -29.62
CA TRP A 270 2.16 3.11 -28.59
C TRP A 270 3.32 2.16 -28.87
N ASN A 271 3.77 1.49 -27.81
CA ASN A 271 4.72 0.38 -27.92
C ASN A 271 4.20 -0.70 -28.89
N SER A 272 5.09 -1.32 -29.66
CA SER A 272 4.73 -2.30 -30.69
C SER A 272 3.89 -3.47 -30.19
N LYS A 273 4.18 -4.00 -28.99
CA LYS A 273 3.39 -5.07 -28.38
C LYS A 273 1.97 -4.58 -28.02
N LEU A 274 1.84 -3.33 -27.54
CA LEU A 274 0.53 -2.76 -27.23
C LEU A 274 -0.27 -2.50 -28.52
N VAL A 275 0.37 -2.01 -29.61
CA VAL A 275 -0.25 -1.90 -30.93
C VAL A 275 -0.78 -3.26 -31.37
N HIS A 276 0.02 -4.32 -31.27
CA HIS A 276 -0.41 -5.66 -31.63
C HIS A 276 -1.63 -6.13 -30.79
N ALA A 277 -1.60 -5.89 -29.49
CA ALA A 277 -2.70 -6.22 -28.59
C ALA A 277 -4.00 -5.48 -28.96
N LEU A 278 -3.93 -4.16 -29.19
CA LEU A 278 -5.06 -3.32 -29.57
C LEU A 278 -5.62 -3.72 -30.93
N CYS A 279 -4.76 -3.89 -31.94
CA CYS A 279 -5.18 -4.33 -33.29
C CYS A 279 -5.89 -5.70 -33.23
N LYS A 280 -5.32 -6.66 -32.52
CA LYS A 280 -5.94 -7.98 -32.34
C LYS A 280 -7.31 -7.89 -31.66
N LYS A 281 -7.47 -7.08 -30.62
CA LYS A 281 -8.75 -6.89 -29.92
C LYS A 281 -9.76 -6.15 -30.79
N ALA A 282 -9.29 -5.17 -31.59
CA ALA A 282 -10.12 -4.41 -32.53
C ALA A 282 -10.40 -5.19 -33.84
N ARG A 283 -9.81 -6.39 -34.04
CA ARG A 283 -9.88 -7.19 -35.27
C ARG A 283 -9.31 -6.50 -36.50
N ILE A 284 -8.22 -5.73 -36.31
CA ILE A 284 -7.47 -5.04 -37.35
C ILE A 284 -6.26 -5.92 -37.74
N ALA A 285 -6.11 -6.16 -39.05
CA ALA A 285 -4.93 -6.87 -39.57
C ALA A 285 -3.67 -6.00 -39.39
N ILE A 286 -2.70 -6.49 -38.62
CA ILE A 286 -1.54 -5.70 -38.21
C ILE A 286 -0.53 -5.46 -39.36
N ASP A 287 -0.50 -6.35 -40.34
CA ASP A 287 0.37 -6.39 -41.52
C ASP A 287 -0.17 -5.61 -42.72
N ARG A 288 -1.38 -5.07 -42.63
CA ARG A 288 -2.04 -4.28 -43.68
C ARG A 288 -2.37 -2.87 -43.16
N PRO A 289 -2.57 -1.87 -44.02
CA PRO A 289 -3.04 -0.56 -43.61
C PRO A 289 -4.37 -0.63 -42.86
N MET A 290 -4.48 0.14 -41.79
CA MET A 290 -5.72 0.35 -41.04
C MET A 290 -6.68 1.18 -41.89
N ARG A 291 -7.94 0.81 -41.92
CA ARG A 291 -8.99 1.53 -42.69
C ARG A 291 -9.62 2.62 -41.83
N LEU A 292 -10.17 3.64 -42.46
CA LEU A 292 -10.91 4.72 -41.77
C LEU A 292 -12.06 4.21 -40.89
N VAL A 293 -12.74 3.14 -41.34
CA VAL A 293 -13.83 2.52 -40.55
C VAL A 293 -13.39 1.85 -39.26
N ASP A 294 -12.08 1.52 -39.12
CA ASP A 294 -11.51 0.88 -37.96
C ASP A 294 -11.17 1.90 -36.85
N CYS A 295 -11.03 3.20 -37.18
CA CYS A 295 -10.55 4.25 -36.32
C CYS A 295 -11.44 4.49 -35.10
N ASP A 296 -12.78 4.53 -35.28
CA ASP A 296 -13.69 4.79 -34.16
C ASP A 296 -13.66 3.66 -33.12
N ASN A 297 -13.67 2.41 -33.58
CA ASN A 297 -13.57 1.25 -32.73
C ASN A 297 -12.22 1.20 -31.96
N LEU A 298 -11.13 1.51 -32.66
CA LEU A 298 -9.79 1.54 -32.05
C LEU A 298 -9.67 2.69 -31.01
N ALA A 299 -10.21 3.87 -31.33
CA ALA A 299 -10.25 5.00 -30.40
C ALA A 299 -11.04 4.67 -29.14
N ALA A 300 -12.23 4.10 -29.29
CA ALA A 300 -13.07 3.67 -28.17
C ALA A 300 -12.37 2.64 -27.31
N LEU A 301 -11.76 1.62 -27.95
CA LEU A 301 -11.02 0.56 -27.25
C LEU A 301 -9.80 1.09 -26.51
N ALA A 302 -9.01 1.95 -27.14
CA ALA A 302 -7.82 2.53 -26.51
C ALA A 302 -8.14 3.47 -25.35
N LYS A 303 -9.29 4.12 -25.36
CA LYS A 303 -9.76 5.00 -24.28
C LYS A 303 -10.44 4.27 -23.13
N GLU A 304 -10.96 3.06 -23.35
CA GLU A 304 -11.65 2.28 -22.33
C GLU A 304 -11.45 0.77 -22.56
N TYR A 305 -10.20 0.33 -22.45
CA TYR A 305 -9.88 -1.10 -22.53
C TYR A 305 -10.29 -1.78 -21.22
N ARG A 306 -11.34 -2.60 -21.25
CA ARG A 306 -11.86 -3.28 -20.06
C ARG A 306 -11.26 -4.67 -19.90
N ILE A 307 -10.85 -4.97 -18.68
CA ILE A 307 -10.43 -6.30 -18.24
C ILE A 307 -11.21 -6.71 -16.98
N THR A 308 -11.66 -7.96 -16.94
CA THR A 308 -12.30 -8.53 -15.75
C THR A 308 -11.22 -8.89 -14.74
N ILE A 309 -11.36 -8.41 -13.51
CA ILE A 309 -10.45 -8.71 -12.41
C ILE A 309 -11.01 -9.89 -11.60
N THR A 310 -10.24 -10.95 -11.50
CA THR A 310 -10.63 -12.17 -10.77
C THR A 310 -10.03 -12.27 -9.39
N LYS A 311 -8.86 -11.66 -9.17
CA LYS A 311 -8.19 -11.59 -7.87
C LYS A 311 -7.15 -10.46 -7.85
N THR A 312 -6.65 -10.13 -6.69
CA THR A 312 -5.41 -9.37 -6.51
C THR A 312 -4.23 -10.31 -6.31
N ASN A 313 -3.00 -9.83 -6.40
CA ASN A 313 -1.87 -10.61 -5.91
C ASN A 313 -2.09 -10.93 -4.42
N PRO A 314 -1.51 -12.04 -3.92
CA PRO A 314 -1.67 -12.46 -2.54
C PRO A 314 -1.09 -11.41 -1.57
N VAL A 315 -1.53 -11.44 -0.32
CA VAL A 315 -1.09 -10.51 0.73
C VAL A 315 0.44 -10.50 0.91
N SER A 316 1.10 -11.62 0.67
CA SER A 316 2.57 -11.75 0.70
C SER A 316 3.29 -10.91 -0.36
N GLN A 317 2.59 -10.47 -1.41
CA GLN A 317 3.11 -9.62 -2.48
C GLN A 317 2.49 -8.21 -2.46
N SER A 318 1.67 -7.89 -1.48
CA SER A 318 1.13 -6.54 -1.30
C SER A 318 2.08 -5.68 -0.48
N GLN A 319 2.08 -4.37 -0.73
CA GLN A 319 2.88 -3.43 0.06
C GLN A 319 2.26 -3.20 1.44
N VAL A 320 0.93 -3.13 1.50
CA VAL A 320 0.15 -2.91 2.72
C VAL A 320 -1.13 -3.74 2.68
N CYS A 321 -1.82 -3.83 3.82
CA CYS A 321 -3.21 -4.24 3.90
C CYS A 321 -4.11 -3.02 4.12
N ALA A 322 -5.33 -3.08 3.60
CA ALA A 322 -6.44 -2.24 4.02
C ALA A 322 -7.29 -3.00 5.03
N GLY A 323 -7.95 -2.28 5.95
CA GLY A 323 -8.60 -2.88 7.10
C GLY A 323 -7.68 -2.98 8.31
N GLY A 324 -8.17 -3.50 9.42
CA GLY A 324 -7.45 -3.55 10.68
C GLY A 324 -8.35 -3.18 11.86
N VAL A 325 -7.76 -2.87 13.01
CA VAL A 325 -8.51 -2.47 14.19
C VAL A 325 -9.22 -1.14 13.95
N ASP A 326 -10.50 -1.11 14.26
CA ASP A 326 -11.36 0.07 14.11
C ASP A 326 -10.77 1.25 14.92
N LEU A 327 -10.64 2.41 14.30
CA LEU A 327 -10.06 3.59 14.97
C LEU A 327 -10.88 4.10 16.16
N ARG A 328 -12.14 3.72 16.29
CA ARG A 328 -12.97 4.03 17.45
C ARG A 328 -12.58 3.23 18.70
N GLU A 329 -11.76 2.20 18.56
CA GLU A 329 -11.25 1.41 19.69
C GLU A 329 -10.06 2.09 20.38
N ILE A 330 -9.52 3.18 19.83
CA ILE A 330 -8.38 3.92 20.37
C ILE A 330 -8.70 5.37 20.67
N ASP A 331 -8.01 5.94 21.64
CA ASP A 331 -7.90 7.39 21.85
C ASP A 331 -6.85 7.96 20.88
N PRO A 332 -7.23 8.82 19.91
CA PRO A 332 -6.32 9.33 18.89
C PRO A 332 -5.20 10.24 19.45
N SER A 333 -5.34 10.74 20.66
CA SER A 333 -4.32 11.57 21.30
C SER A 333 -3.18 10.75 21.92
N THR A 334 -3.44 9.49 22.25
CA THR A 334 -2.51 8.61 22.98
C THR A 334 -2.25 7.29 22.32
N MET A 335 -3.09 6.88 21.37
CA MET A 335 -3.12 5.54 20.77
C MET A 335 -3.46 4.41 21.78
N GLU A 336 -3.90 4.76 23.00
CA GLU A 336 -4.35 3.79 24.00
C GLU A 336 -5.73 3.24 23.62
N CYS A 337 -5.96 1.95 23.81
CA CYS A 337 -7.28 1.35 23.63
C CYS A 337 -8.25 1.85 24.70
N VAL A 338 -9.43 2.32 24.27
CA VAL A 338 -10.47 2.90 25.15
C VAL A 338 -10.94 1.88 26.20
N ASN A 339 -11.17 0.64 25.77
CA ASN A 339 -11.74 -0.41 26.62
C ASN A 339 -10.71 -1.36 27.22
N VAL A 340 -9.40 -1.19 26.91
CA VAL A 340 -8.31 -2.04 27.40
C VAL A 340 -7.17 -1.15 27.90
N PRO A 341 -7.23 -0.66 29.14
CA PRO A 341 -6.23 0.24 29.69
C PRO A 341 -4.82 -0.36 29.69
N GLY A 342 -3.84 0.39 29.21
CA GLY A 342 -2.43 -0.05 29.08
C GLY A 342 -2.12 -0.74 27.76
N LEU A 343 -3.11 -1.00 26.91
CA LEU A 343 -2.91 -1.48 25.54
C LEU A 343 -2.82 -0.30 24.56
N TYR A 344 -1.78 -0.29 23.73
CA TYR A 344 -1.58 0.70 22.67
C TYR A 344 -1.46 0.00 21.31
N LEU A 345 -1.99 0.62 20.27
CA LEU A 345 -1.92 0.09 18.91
C LEU A 345 -1.26 1.11 17.98
N THR A 346 -0.36 0.65 17.09
CA THR A 346 0.39 1.56 16.21
C THR A 346 0.57 0.99 14.80
N GLY A 347 0.63 1.89 13.83
CA GLY A 347 0.90 1.55 12.44
C GLY A 347 -0.22 0.76 11.77
N GLU A 348 0.17 -0.20 10.94
CA GLU A 348 -0.70 -0.92 10.01
C GLU A 348 -1.62 -1.98 10.67
N VAL A 349 -1.52 -2.20 11.99
CA VAL A 349 -2.51 -3.02 12.71
C VAL A 349 -3.88 -2.31 12.79
N LEU A 350 -3.86 -0.98 12.70
CA LEU A 350 -5.04 -0.12 12.67
C LEU A 350 -5.65 -0.05 11.27
N ASP A 351 -6.96 0.18 11.17
CA ASP A 351 -7.67 0.37 9.90
C ASP A 351 -7.32 1.72 9.26
N VAL A 352 -6.06 1.88 8.87
CA VAL A 352 -5.59 3.03 8.08
C VAL A 352 -4.58 2.54 7.05
N ASP A 353 -4.88 2.77 5.78
CA ASP A 353 -3.93 2.60 4.69
C ASP A 353 -3.76 3.91 3.90
N GLY A 354 -2.52 4.29 3.66
CA GLY A 354 -2.13 5.42 2.84
C GLY A 354 -1.92 5.03 1.38
N ILE A 355 -1.97 6.03 0.51
CA ILE A 355 -1.56 5.88 -0.90
C ILE A 355 -0.06 5.58 -1.00
N CYS A 356 0.44 5.24 -2.21
CA CYS A 356 1.88 5.20 -2.46
C CYS A 356 2.51 6.58 -2.21
N GLY A 357 3.69 6.61 -1.54
CA GLY A 357 4.40 7.87 -1.38
C GLY A 357 4.81 8.27 0.04
N GLY A 358 5.12 7.32 0.92
CA GLY A 358 5.61 7.58 2.28
C GLY A 358 4.54 7.69 3.36
N TYR A 359 3.27 7.70 2.98
CA TYR A 359 2.14 7.91 3.90
C TYR A 359 1.98 6.79 4.94
N ASN A 360 2.17 5.53 4.55
CA ASN A 360 2.07 4.40 5.48
C ASN A 360 3.19 4.39 6.52
N LEU A 361 4.41 4.75 6.13
CA LEU A 361 5.50 4.93 7.10
C LEU A 361 5.26 6.15 7.99
N HIS A 362 4.76 7.26 7.44
CA HIS A 362 4.41 8.42 8.23
C HIS A 362 3.35 8.10 9.29
N TRP A 363 2.31 7.35 8.94
CA TRP A 363 1.30 6.85 9.89
C TRP A 363 1.95 6.03 11.02
N ALA A 364 2.90 5.17 10.68
CA ALA A 364 3.62 4.37 11.67
C ALA A 364 4.49 5.24 12.61
N TRP A 365 5.17 6.27 12.09
CA TRP A 365 5.92 7.23 12.92
C TRP A 365 5.00 8.03 13.85
N ALA A 366 3.89 8.54 13.34
CA ALA A 366 2.92 9.32 14.11
C ALA A 366 2.37 8.50 15.26
N THR A 367 1.75 7.36 14.96
CA THR A 367 1.13 6.48 15.96
C THR A 367 2.13 5.91 16.93
N GLY A 368 3.32 5.50 16.46
CA GLY A 368 4.39 4.98 17.31
C GLY A 368 4.93 6.01 18.30
N THR A 369 5.07 7.27 17.86
CA THR A 369 5.52 8.37 18.72
C THR A 369 4.47 8.71 19.79
N LEU A 370 3.20 8.81 19.41
CA LEU A 370 2.11 9.10 20.37
C LEU A 370 1.98 7.98 21.40
N ALA A 371 1.93 6.73 20.97
CA ALA A 371 1.85 5.58 21.85
C ALA A 371 3.05 5.47 22.80
N GLY A 372 4.26 5.67 22.28
CA GLY A 372 5.49 5.60 23.10
C GLY A 372 5.52 6.67 24.19
N LYS A 373 5.16 7.90 23.88
CA LYS A 373 5.06 9.02 24.85
C LYS A 373 3.98 8.73 25.91
N ALA A 374 2.80 8.30 25.50
CA ALA A 374 1.70 8.02 26.41
C ALA A 374 2.00 6.84 27.35
N ALA A 375 2.55 5.76 26.80
CA ALA A 375 2.98 4.59 27.58
C ALA A 375 4.05 4.93 28.61
N ALA A 376 5.06 5.73 28.25
CA ALA A 376 6.10 6.16 29.18
C ALA A 376 5.52 7.03 30.31
N ASN A 377 4.63 7.96 30.00
CA ASN A 377 3.96 8.81 30.99
C ASN A 377 3.10 7.98 31.97
N LYS A 378 2.40 6.97 31.48
CA LYS A 378 1.59 6.07 32.31
C LYS A 378 2.45 5.31 33.33
N ILE A 379 3.60 4.75 32.88
CA ILE A 379 4.55 4.05 33.75
C ILE A 379 5.17 5.01 34.77
N GLY A 380 5.55 6.24 34.36
CA GLY A 380 6.09 7.27 35.25
C GLY A 380 5.15 7.66 36.38
N LYS A 381 3.85 7.84 36.08
CA LYS A 381 2.83 8.15 37.10
C LYS A 381 2.64 6.98 38.09
N GLN A 382 2.66 5.75 37.63
CA GLN A 382 2.51 4.57 38.50
C GLN A 382 3.71 4.39 39.46
N ARG A 383 4.92 4.80 39.07
CA ARG A 383 6.11 4.76 39.95
C ARG A 383 6.08 5.83 41.03
N LYS A 384 5.46 6.99 40.78
CA LYS A 384 5.33 8.08 41.78
C LYS A 384 4.24 7.80 42.83
N ASN A 385 3.28 6.92 42.54
CA ASN A 385 2.18 6.55 43.43
C ASN A 385 2.46 5.29 44.28
N ARG A 386 3.68 4.77 44.23
CA ARG A 386 4.22 3.70 45.08
C ARG A 386 5.29 4.26 46.02
#